data_f94ad679b9d0a61d41dd62f30152683a
#
_entry.id   f94ad679b9d0a61d41dd62f30152683a
#
_cell.length_a   1.000
_cell.length_b   1.000
_cell.length_c   1.000
_cell.angle_alpha   90.00
_cell.angle_beta   90.00
_cell.angle_gamma   90.00
#
_symmetry.space_group_name_H-M   'P 1'
#
loop_
_entity.id
_entity.type
_entity.pdbx_description
1 polymer ?
#
loop_
_entity_poly.entity_id
_entity_poly.type
_entity_poly.pdbx_seq_one_letter_code
_entity_poly.pdbx_strand_id
1 'polypeptide(L)'
;MRELTLGSLFDGLGGWLLAAKENDIRPIWSSEIDDFPMAVSKYHFPEAQQLGDITKLDGAKLTPVDIICAGSPCQDLSIAGKREGLAGERSGLFRKAIDIVRGMRKATNGEYPKWFVWENVPGAFSSNKGHDFRAVLEEITETDIPMPDSGRWSKGGWLEAQNAMWHGEHLTLNTGVSPSVERESFLLQVLEPTADQKYYLSQRACLGILRRAETRGKVLPEILHKALTRQAGLSSQELQAVMAGN
;
A
#
# COMPACT_ATOMS: atom_id res chain seq x y z
N MET A 1 -17.96 -11.09 -21.47
CA MET A 1 -17.93 -10.83 -20.01
C MET A 1 -17.98 -9.34 -19.83
N ARG A 2 -18.63 -8.81 -18.79
CA ARG A 2 -18.62 -7.38 -18.49
C ARG A 2 -17.18 -7.02 -18.00
N GLU A 3 -16.64 -5.91 -18.48
CA GLU A 3 -15.39 -5.36 -18.00
C GLU A 3 -15.52 -4.99 -16.50
N LEU A 4 -14.58 -5.41 -15.68
CA LEU A 4 -14.51 -5.02 -14.28
C LEU A 4 -14.01 -3.59 -14.14
N THR A 5 -14.39 -2.93 -13.06
CA THR A 5 -14.02 -1.54 -12.79
C THR A 5 -13.33 -1.39 -11.44
N LEU A 6 -12.42 -0.42 -11.34
CA LEU A 6 -11.63 -0.20 -10.13
C LEU A 6 -11.64 1.27 -9.71
N GLY A 7 -11.73 1.49 -8.40
CA GLY A 7 -11.41 2.73 -7.73
C GLY A 7 -10.27 2.54 -6.74
N SER A 8 -9.38 3.51 -6.66
CA SER A 8 -8.20 3.47 -5.80
C SER A 8 -8.24 4.55 -4.73
N LEU A 9 -7.95 4.18 -3.49
CA LEU A 9 -7.79 5.08 -2.34
C LEU A 9 -6.34 5.05 -1.88
N PHE A 10 -5.77 6.22 -1.57
CA PHE A 10 -4.35 6.39 -1.27
C PHE A 10 -3.47 5.91 -2.42
N ASP A 11 -3.80 6.37 -3.62
CA ASP A 11 -3.31 5.80 -4.88
C ASP A 11 -1.81 6.03 -5.11
N GLY A 12 -1.22 7.04 -4.48
CA GLY A 12 0.16 7.42 -4.72
C GLY A 12 0.38 7.75 -6.20
N LEU A 13 1.37 7.12 -6.82
CA LEU A 13 1.74 7.33 -8.22
C LEU A 13 0.85 6.58 -9.23
N GLY A 14 -0.25 5.98 -8.83
CA GLY A 14 -1.14 5.23 -9.72
C GLY A 14 -0.82 3.73 -9.83
N GLY A 15 -0.21 3.14 -8.81
CA GLY A 15 0.16 1.73 -8.82
C GLY A 15 -1.02 0.78 -8.99
N TRP A 16 -2.14 1.07 -8.33
CA TRP A 16 -3.36 0.28 -8.46
C TRP A 16 -4.04 0.47 -9.82
N LEU A 17 -4.00 1.68 -10.38
CA LEU A 17 -4.54 1.95 -11.72
C LEU A 17 -3.72 1.21 -12.79
N LEU A 18 -2.39 1.17 -12.62
CA LEU A 18 -1.51 0.40 -13.51
C LEU A 18 -1.84 -1.10 -13.42
N ALA A 19 -1.91 -1.65 -12.21
CA ALA A 19 -2.26 -3.05 -12.00
C ALA A 19 -3.62 -3.40 -12.59
N ALA A 20 -4.60 -2.51 -12.47
CA ALA A 20 -5.91 -2.69 -13.10
C ALA A 20 -5.80 -2.80 -14.62
N LYS A 21 -5.12 -1.84 -15.24
CA LYS A 21 -4.95 -1.79 -16.70
C LYS A 21 -4.21 -3.02 -17.24
N GLU A 22 -3.19 -3.50 -16.54
CA GLU A 22 -2.44 -4.72 -16.90
C GLU A 22 -3.28 -6.02 -16.79
N ASN A 23 -4.42 -5.96 -16.09
CA ASN A 23 -5.33 -7.09 -15.89
C ASN A 23 -6.71 -6.89 -16.53
N ASP A 24 -6.81 -6.03 -17.55
CA ASP A 24 -8.06 -5.75 -18.26
C ASP A 24 -9.20 -5.26 -17.34
N ILE A 25 -8.85 -4.55 -16.27
CA ILE A 25 -9.76 -3.88 -15.35
C ILE A 25 -9.72 -2.38 -15.63
N ARG A 26 -10.87 -1.76 -15.82
CA ARG A 26 -10.94 -0.33 -16.14
C ARG A 26 -10.86 0.53 -14.88
N PRO A 27 -9.82 1.39 -14.73
CA PRO A 27 -9.75 2.37 -13.65
C PRO A 27 -10.80 3.46 -13.88
N ILE A 28 -11.60 3.77 -12.86
CA ILE A 28 -12.66 4.78 -12.92
C ILE A 28 -12.26 6.06 -12.19
N TRP A 29 -11.70 5.89 -11.00
CA TRP A 29 -11.29 7.03 -10.17
C TRP A 29 -10.17 6.65 -9.21
N SER A 30 -9.43 7.68 -8.77
CA SER A 30 -8.44 7.55 -7.69
C SER A 30 -8.50 8.72 -6.73
N SER A 31 -8.07 8.48 -5.49
CA SER A 31 -7.95 9.49 -4.44
C SER A 31 -6.51 9.50 -3.92
N GLU A 32 -5.90 10.67 -4.01
CA GLU A 32 -4.58 11.00 -3.52
C GLU A 32 -4.59 12.46 -3.09
N ILE A 33 -3.81 12.83 -2.06
CA ILE A 33 -3.78 14.20 -1.53
C ILE A 33 -2.57 14.99 -2.04
N ASP A 34 -1.49 14.31 -2.37
CA ASP A 34 -0.26 14.95 -2.82
C ASP A 34 -0.31 15.33 -4.30
N ASP A 35 -0.02 16.60 -4.60
CA ASP A 35 -0.10 17.16 -5.95
C ASP A 35 0.81 16.45 -6.96
N PHE A 36 2.03 16.06 -6.54
CA PHE A 36 2.97 15.41 -7.45
C PHE A 36 2.51 14.00 -7.85
N PRO A 37 2.18 13.08 -6.93
CA PRO A 37 1.59 11.80 -7.29
C PRO A 37 0.32 11.94 -8.12
N MET A 38 -0.58 12.86 -7.78
CA MET A 38 -1.79 13.12 -8.58
C MET A 38 -1.47 13.54 -10.01
N ALA A 39 -0.45 14.39 -10.20
CA ALA A 39 -0.04 14.81 -11.54
C ALA A 39 0.50 13.64 -12.37
N VAL A 40 1.29 12.75 -11.76
CA VAL A 40 1.81 11.54 -12.41
C VAL A 40 0.67 10.59 -12.77
N SER A 41 -0.22 10.29 -11.82
CA SER A 41 -1.37 9.41 -12.04
C SER A 41 -2.29 9.96 -13.14
N LYS A 42 -2.58 11.26 -13.12
CA LYS A 42 -3.38 11.92 -14.16
C LYS A 42 -2.74 11.87 -15.56
N TYR A 43 -1.41 11.97 -15.63
CA TYR A 43 -0.69 11.88 -16.90
C TYR A 43 -0.79 10.48 -17.51
N HIS A 44 -0.65 9.43 -16.70
CA HIS A 44 -0.66 8.05 -17.18
C HIS A 44 -2.07 7.46 -17.32
N PHE A 45 -3.03 7.96 -16.55
CA PHE A 45 -4.42 7.48 -16.52
C PHE A 45 -5.40 8.67 -16.64
N PRO A 46 -5.37 9.39 -17.79
CA PRO A 46 -6.22 10.58 -17.97
C PRO A 46 -7.72 10.26 -17.96
N GLU A 47 -8.10 9.01 -18.18
CA GLU A 47 -9.47 8.50 -18.11
C GLU A 47 -9.98 8.31 -16.69
N ALA A 48 -9.10 8.15 -15.70
CA ALA A 48 -9.48 7.99 -14.31
C ALA A 48 -9.70 9.35 -13.64
N GLN A 49 -10.86 9.53 -13.01
CA GLN A 49 -11.19 10.76 -12.29
C GLN A 49 -10.32 10.90 -11.04
N GLN A 50 -9.59 12.01 -10.91
CA GLN A 50 -8.85 12.34 -9.69
C GLN A 50 -9.80 12.99 -8.68
N LEU A 51 -9.94 12.38 -7.50
CA LEU A 51 -10.90 12.79 -6.47
C LEU A 51 -10.26 13.64 -5.34
N GLY A 52 -8.92 13.65 -5.27
CA GLY A 52 -8.19 14.40 -4.24
C GLY A 52 -8.32 13.78 -2.84
N ASP A 53 -8.51 14.62 -1.86
CA ASP A 53 -8.51 14.29 -0.42
C ASP A 53 -9.65 13.32 -0.04
N ILE A 54 -9.28 12.13 0.42
CA ILE A 54 -10.21 11.07 0.85
C ILE A 54 -11.17 11.54 1.94
N THR A 55 -10.77 12.46 2.81
CA THR A 55 -11.60 12.94 3.93
C THR A 55 -12.85 13.69 3.46
N LYS A 56 -12.82 14.21 2.24
CA LYS A 56 -13.93 14.96 1.61
C LYS A 56 -14.86 14.08 0.79
N LEU A 57 -14.53 12.80 0.61
CA LEU A 57 -15.30 11.90 -0.24
C LEU A 57 -16.51 11.33 0.50
N ASP A 58 -17.58 11.15 -0.24
CA ASP A 58 -18.79 10.45 0.20
C ASP A 58 -19.02 9.25 -0.73
N GLY A 59 -18.82 8.03 -0.19
CA GLY A 59 -18.93 6.79 -0.96
C GLY A 59 -20.26 6.61 -1.69
N ALA A 60 -21.35 7.18 -1.14
CA ALA A 60 -22.66 7.12 -1.76
C ALA A 60 -22.78 7.95 -3.04
N LYS A 61 -21.87 8.91 -3.24
CA LYS A 61 -21.85 9.83 -4.40
C LYS A 61 -20.81 9.47 -5.45
N LEU A 62 -19.91 8.53 -5.14
CA LEU A 62 -18.90 8.09 -6.09
C LEU A 62 -19.52 7.19 -7.17
N THR A 63 -18.91 7.24 -8.35
CA THR A 63 -19.22 6.26 -9.40
C THR A 63 -18.99 4.85 -8.87
N PRO A 64 -19.99 3.97 -8.86
CA PRO A 64 -19.82 2.60 -8.37
C PRO A 64 -18.79 1.83 -9.18
N VAL A 65 -17.97 1.04 -8.48
CA VAL A 65 -16.91 0.20 -9.07
C VAL A 65 -16.97 -1.21 -8.50
N ASP A 66 -16.50 -2.19 -9.27
CA ASP A 66 -16.47 -3.58 -8.81
C ASP A 66 -15.44 -3.80 -7.70
N ILE A 67 -14.31 -3.09 -7.78
CA ILE A 67 -13.16 -3.26 -6.89
C ILE A 67 -12.77 -1.91 -6.31
N ILE A 68 -12.60 -1.84 -5.00
CA ILE A 68 -11.90 -0.72 -4.34
C ILE A 68 -10.60 -1.24 -3.77
N CYS A 69 -9.48 -0.61 -4.14
CA CYS A 69 -8.17 -0.86 -3.55
C CYS A 69 -7.79 0.28 -2.61
N ALA A 70 -7.13 -0.05 -1.48
CA ALA A 70 -6.66 0.93 -0.52
C ALA A 70 -5.33 0.50 0.11
N GLY A 71 -4.30 1.35 0.00
CA GLY A 71 -3.04 1.23 0.73
C GLY A 71 -2.99 2.29 1.82
N SER A 72 -3.68 2.09 2.94
CA SER A 72 -3.70 3.09 4.00
C SER A 72 -2.33 3.26 4.66
N PRO A 73 -1.94 4.49 5.08
CA PRO A 73 -0.67 4.72 5.76
C PRO A 73 -0.52 3.83 7.00
N CYS A 74 0.64 3.13 7.12
CA CYS A 74 0.92 2.16 8.20
C CYS A 74 0.89 2.76 9.60
N GLN A 75 1.04 4.08 9.73
CA GLN A 75 1.00 4.78 11.01
C GLN A 75 -0.39 4.76 11.66
N ASP A 76 -1.42 4.51 10.87
CA ASP A 76 -2.81 4.48 11.33
C ASP A 76 -3.22 3.16 11.99
N LEU A 77 -2.44 2.09 11.82
CA LEU A 77 -2.69 0.79 12.44
C LEU A 77 -2.04 0.63 13.83
N SER A 78 -1.25 1.60 14.26
CA SER A 78 -0.72 1.64 15.62
C SER A 78 -1.82 2.05 16.61
N ILE A 79 -2.85 1.22 16.74
CA ILE A 79 -3.87 1.28 17.78
C ILE A 79 -3.24 1.13 19.19
N ALA A 80 -1.94 0.80 19.26
CA ALA A 80 -1.18 0.57 20.48
C ALA A 80 -0.66 1.82 21.22
N GLY A 81 -1.03 3.03 20.78
CA GLY A 81 -0.70 4.27 21.48
C GLY A 81 -1.81 4.73 22.41
N LYS A 82 -1.87 4.24 23.67
CA LYS A 82 -2.86 4.59 24.69
C LYS A 82 -4.30 4.15 24.35
N ARG A 83 -4.84 3.25 25.13
CA ARG A 83 -6.21 2.73 25.23
C ARG A 83 -7.36 3.74 25.08
N GLU A 84 -7.31 4.61 24.12
CA GLU A 84 -8.41 5.50 23.74
C GLU A 84 -9.14 4.95 22.52
N GLY A 85 -9.43 3.66 22.52
CA GLY A 85 -10.32 3.02 21.55
C GLY A 85 -10.18 3.58 20.11
N LEU A 86 -10.82 3.04 19.14
CA LEU A 86 -10.97 3.51 17.75
C LEU A 86 -11.27 5.03 17.53
N ALA A 87 -11.09 5.90 18.53
CA ALA A 87 -11.35 7.34 18.50
C ALA A 87 -10.12 8.23 18.18
N GLY A 88 -8.91 7.67 18.03
CA GLY A 88 -7.72 8.45 17.71
C GLY A 88 -7.69 8.93 16.25
N GLU A 89 -7.26 10.16 16.00
CA GLU A 89 -7.15 10.78 14.66
C GLU A 89 -6.39 9.91 13.63
N ARG A 90 -5.51 9.02 14.07
CA ARG A 90 -4.66 8.17 13.22
C ARG A 90 -5.33 6.91 12.68
N SER A 91 -6.43 6.46 13.28
CA SER A 91 -7.29 5.40 12.71
C SER A 91 -8.33 5.97 11.74
N GLY A 92 -8.40 7.28 11.61
CA GLY A 92 -9.41 7.97 10.85
C GLY A 92 -9.36 7.69 9.34
N LEU A 93 -8.18 7.58 8.75
CA LEU A 93 -8.04 7.39 7.29
C LEU A 93 -8.46 5.98 6.85
N PHE A 94 -8.08 4.95 7.58
CA PHE A 94 -8.56 3.59 7.31
C PHE A 94 -10.08 3.50 7.45
N ARG A 95 -10.64 4.04 8.55
CA ARG A 95 -12.10 4.10 8.75
C ARG A 95 -12.78 4.86 7.63
N LYS A 96 -12.19 5.99 7.20
CA LYS A 96 -12.73 6.75 6.08
C LYS A 96 -12.79 5.92 4.80
N ALA A 97 -11.80 5.07 4.53
CA ALA A 97 -11.86 4.13 3.43
C ALA A 97 -13.02 3.12 3.59
N ILE A 98 -13.20 2.56 4.80
CA ILE A 98 -14.34 1.67 5.08
C ILE A 98 -15.68 2.39 4.96
N ASP A 99 -15.79 3.64 5.43
CA ASP A 99 -17.00 4.46 5.28
C ASP A 99 -17.36 4.70 3.81
N ILE A 100 -16.35 4.91 2.96
CA ILE A 100 -16.56 5.04 1.51
C ILE A 100 -17.12 3.74 0.94
N VAL A 101 -16.53 2.60 1.29
CA VAL A 101 -17.00 1.29 0.86
C VAL A 101 -18.45 1.06 1.33
N ARG A 102 -18.74 1.29 2.60
CA ARG A 102 -20.08 1.14 3.19
C ARG A 102 -21.09 2.09 2.53
N GLY A 103 -20.69 3.34 2.31
CA GLY A 103 -21.52 4.34 1.64
C GLY A 103 -21.93 3.90 0.23
N MET A 104 -20.94 3.40 -0.54
CA MET A 104 -21.21 2.89 -1.90
C MET A 104 -22.11 1.66 -1.85
N ARG A 105 -21.86 0.69 -0.99
CA ARG A 105 -22.70 -0.50 -0.84
C ARG A 105 -24.13 -0.14 -0.47
N LYS A 106 -24.31 0.78 0.48
CA LYS A 106 -25.64 1.26 0.88
C LYS A 106 -26.38 1.93 -0.28
N ALA A 107 -25.70 2.77 -1.05
CA ALA A 107 -26.28 3.47 -2.18
C ALA A 107 -26.63 2.54 -3.37
N THR A 108 -25.99 1.38 -3.45
CA THR A 108 -26.17 0.40 -4.52
C THR A 108 -26.88 -0.88 -4.07
N ASN A 109 -27.55 -0.85 -2.93
CA ASN A 109 -28.22 -2.03 -2.33
C ASN A 109 -27.30 -3.26 -2.20
N GLY A 110 -26.04 -3.04 -1.89
CA GLY A 110 -25.03 -4.08 -1.71
C GLY A 110 -24.39 -4.58 -3.00
N GLU A 111 -24.71 -4.01 -4.16
CA GLU A 111 -24.16 -4.47 -5.45
C GLU A 111 -22.68 -4.08 -5.63
N TYR A 112 -22.27 -2.89 -5.16
CA TYR A 112 -20.93 -2.35 -5.32
C TYR A 112 -20.35 -1.79 -4.01
N PRO A 113 -19.01 -1.88 -3.82
CA PRO A 113 -18.09 -2.75 -4.54
C PRO A 113 -18.32 -4.22 -4.19
N LYS A 114 -17.86 -5.12 -5.07
CA LYS A 114 -17.85 -6.57 -4.80
C LYS A 114 -16.60 -6.99 -4.04
N TRP A 115 -15.51 -6.26 -4.27
CA TRP A 115 -14.19 -6.56 -3.71
C TRP A 115 -13.60 -5.32 -3.05
N PHE A 116 -13.04 -5.52 -1.86
CA PHE A 116 -12.19 -4.55 -1.20
C PHE A 116 -10.81 -5.16 -1.01
N VAL A 117 -9.80 -4.55 -1.62
CA VAL A 117 -8.40 -4.97 -1.51
C VAL A 117 -7.67 -3.98 -0.62
N TRP A 118 -7.21 -4.46 0.51
CA TRP A 118 -6.45 -3.65 1.45
C TRP A 118 -4.99 -4.09 1.47
N GLU A 119 -4.07 -3.19 1.09
CA GLU A 119 -2.64 -3.40 1.12
C GLU A 119 -2.07 -2.85 2.43
N ASN A 120 -1.19 -3.61 3.05
CA ASN A 120 -0.48 -3.16 4.24
C ASN A 120 0.85 -3.89 4.45
N VAL A 121 1.68 -3.35 5.36
CA VAL A 121 2.97 -3.96 5.71
C VAL A 121 2.78 -5.23 6.53
N PRO A 122 3.70 -6.22 6.42
CA PRO A 122 3.62 -7.48 7.17
C PRO A 122 3.52 -7.30 8.70
N GLY A 123 4.02 -6.17 9.23
CA GLY A 123 3.91 -5.81 10.65
C GLY A 123 2.47 -5.66 11.15
N ALA A 124 1.50 -5.39 10.28
CA ALA A 124 0.09 -5.29 10.62
C ALA A 124 -0.44 -6.58 11.27
N PHE A 125 0.03 -7.75 10.85
CA PHE A 125 -0.37 -9.05 11.40
C PHE A 125 0.13 -9.31 12.83
N SER A 126 1.18 -8.65 13.26
CA SER A 126 1.82 -8.87 14.56
C SER A 126 1.68 -7.70 15.53
N SER A 127 1.19 -6.56 15.06
CA SER A 127 0.95 -5.39 15.90
C SER A 127 0.01 -5.73 17.05
N ASN A 128 0.36 -5.29 18.26
CA ASN A 128 -0.40 -5.57 19.49
C ASN A 128 -0.76 -7.07 19.63
N LYS A 129 0.21 -7.97 19.34
CA LYS A 129 0.01 -9.44 19.36
C LYS A 129 -1.10 -9.93 18.40
N GLY A 130 -1.34 -9.19 17.31
CA GLY A 130 -2.36 -9.51 16.31
C GLY A 130 -3.75 -8.93 16.58
N HIS A 131 -3.97 -8.26 17.72
CA HIS A 131 -5.26 -7.64 18.03
C HIS A 131 -5.60 -6.47 17.12
N ASP A 132 -4.59 -5.74 16.60
CA ASP A 132 -4.84 -4.65 15.68
C ASP A 132 -5.37 -5.17 14.34
N PHE A 133 -4.84 -6.27 13.84
CA PHE A 133 -5.34 -6.90 12.63
C PHE A 133 -6.75 -7.50 12.82
N ARG A 134 -7.01 -8.08 14.00
CA ARG A 134 -8.37 -8.49 14.37
C ARG A 134 -9.34 -7.32 14.28
N ALA A 135 -9.01 -6.18 14.88
CA ALA A 135 -9.86 -4.99 14.84
C ALA A 135 -10.13 -4.49 13.41
N VAL A 136 -9.12 -4.57 12.53
CA VAL A 136 -9.31 -4.27 11.09
C VAL A 136 -10.32 -5.22 10.45
N LEU A 137 -10.22 -6.51 10.71
CA LEU A 137 -11.16 -7.49 10.19
C LEU A 137 -12.58 -7.24 10.72
N GLU A 138 -12.72 -6.98 12.02
CA GLU A 138 -14.00 -6.67 12.66
C GLU A 138 -14.62 -5.39 12.06
N GLU A 139 -13.80 -4.38 11.78
CA GLU A 139 -14.25 -3.14 11.13
C GLU A 139 -14.73 -3.38 9.69
N ILE A 140 -14.04 -4.24 8.93
CA ILE A 140 -14.42 -4.58 7.55
C ILE A 140 -15.69 -5.43 7.52
N THR A 141 -15.80 -6.42 8.41
CA THR A 141 -16.85 -7.44 8.34
C THR A 141 -18.07 -7.13 9.19
N GLU A 142 -17.97 -6.13 10.10
CA GLU A 142 -18.99 -5.80 11.11
C GLU A 142 -19.38 -7.01 11.98
N THR A 143 -18.42 -7.93 12.21
CA THR A 143 -18.63 -9.19 12.92
C THR A 143 -17.49 -9.39 13.91
N ASP A 144 -17.78 -9.93 15.10
CA ASP A 144 -16.75 -10.32 16.05
C ASP A 144 -15.88 -11.45 15.47
N ILE A 145 -14.58 -11.21 15.40
CA ILE A 145 -13.60 -12.13 14.84
C ILE A 145 -12.79 -12.75 15.99
N PRO A 146 -12.84 -14.06 16.20
CA PRO A 146 -12.02 -14.71 17.22
C PRO A 146 -10.54 -14.64 16.84
N MET A 147 -9.68 -14.52 17.86
CA MET A 147 -8.25 -14.69 17.63
C MET A 147 -7.96 -16.13 17.21
N PRO A 148 -7.01 -16.36 16.30
CA PRO A 148 -6.58 -17.71 15.97
C PRO A 148 -6.08 -18.46 17.21
N ASP A 149 -6.33 -19.77 17.30
CA ASP A 149 -5.88 -20.62 18.43
C ASP A 149 -4.37 -20.57 18.64
N SER A 150 -3.60 -20.36 17.56
CA SER A 150 -2.15 -20.17 17.61
C SER A 150 -1.73 -18.84 18.24
N GLY A 151 -2.67 -17.92 18.51
CA GLY A 151 -2.41 -16.55 18.94
C GLY A 151 -1.73 -15.68 17.87
N ARG A 152 -1.64 -16.14 16.63
CA ARG A 152 -0.97 -15.45 15.52
C ARG A 152 -1.76 -15.61 14.22
N TRP A 153 -1.88 -14.53 13.49
CA TRP A 153 -2.39 -14.57 12.12
C TRP A 153 -1.33 -15.21 11.22
N SER A 154 -1.72 -16.28 10.51
CA SER A 154 -0.81 -16.94 9.56
C SER A 154 -0.88 -16.26 8.18
N LYS A 155 0.20 -16.39 7.43
CA LYS A 155 0.19 -16.06 6.00
C LYS A 155 -0.61 -17.13 5.27
N GLY A 156 -1.79 -16.82 4.86
CA GLY A 156 -2.69 -17.74 4.19
C GLY A 156 -3.69 -18.39 5.15
N GLY A 157 -4.91 -18.07 4.96
CA GLY A 157 -6.08 -18.57 5.64
C GLY A 157 -7.30 -17.95 5.02
N TRP A 158 -8.40 -18.66 5.07
CA TRP A 158 -9.70 -18.18 4.64
C TRP A 158 -10.45 -17.69 5.89
N LEU A 159 -11.05 -16.53 5.79
CA LEU A 159 -12.01 -16.06 6.78
C LEU A 159 -13.37 -16.04 6.09
N GLU A 160 -14.26 -16.92 6.52
CA GLU A 160 -15.65 -16.91 6.11
C GLU A 160 -16.45 -16.15 7.16
N ALA A 161 -16.90 -14.96 6.84
CA ALA A 161 -17.76 -14.18 7.71
C ALA A 161 -19.22 -14.56 7.46
N GLN A 162 -19.79 -15.35 8.34
CA GLN A 162 -21.23 -15.65 8.33
C GLN A 162 -21.98 -14.41 8.81
N ASN A 163 -22.94 -13.94 8.01
CA ASN A 163 -23.78 -12.77 8.27
C ASN A 163 -23.10 -11.38 8.16
N ALA A 164 -21.90 -11.29 7.66
CA ALA A 164 -21.33 -9.98 7.32
C ALA A 164 -22.03 -9.39 6.09
N MET A 165 -22.09 -8.06 6.03
CA MET A 165 -22.59 -7.31 4.86
C MET A 165 -21.81 -7.62 3.57
N TRP A 166 -20.72 -8.37 3.70
CA TRP A 166 -19.85 -8.89 2.67
C TRP A 166 -20.07 -10.41 2.54
N HIS A 167 -20.81 -10.81 1.53
CA HIS A 167 -20.83 -12.19 1.10
C HIS A 167 -19.67 -12.39 0.13
N GLY A 168 -18.51 -12.79 0.61
CA GLY A 168 -17.34 -13.04 -0.21
C GLY A 168 -16.28 -13.83 0.53
N GLU A 169 -15.54 -14.63 -0.21
CA GLU A 169 -14.34 -15.29 0.29
C GLU A 169 -13.26 -14.25 0.53
N HIS A 170 -12.72 -14.21 1.75
CA HIS A 170 -11.59 -13.34 2.08
C HIS A 170 -10.30 -14.05 1.77
N LEU A 171 -9.67 -13.71 0.65
CA LEU A 171 -8.31 -14.11 0.34
C LEU A 171 -7.33 -13.30 1.19
N THR A 172 -6.62 -13.95 2.10
CA THR A 172 -5.45 -13.34 2.71
C THR A 172 -4.33 -13.26 1.68
N LEU A 173 -3.77 -12.08 1.55
CA LEU A 173 -2.66 -11.74 0.67
C LEU A 173 -1.51 -12.76 0.76
N ASN A 174 -1.28 -13.48 -0.25
CA ASN A 174 -0.24 -14.41 -0.69
C ASN A 174 -0.78 -15.73 -1.24
N THR A 175 -2.10 -15.87 -1.41
CA THR A 175 -2.70 -17.02 -2.07
C THR A 175 -3.27 -16.66 -3.45
N GLY A 176 -2.95 -15.45 -3.97
CA GLY A 176 -3.17 -15.16 -5.37
C GLY A 176 -2.48 -16.24 -6.20
N VAL A 177 -3.20 -16.80 -7.15
CA VAL A 177 -2.60 -17.68 -8.15
C VAL A 177 -1.44 -16.91 -8.75
N SER A 178 -0.21 -17.36 -8.47
CA SER A 178 0.95 -16.81 -9.13
C SER A 178 0.70 -16.89 -10.64
N PRO A 179 0.93 -15.81 -11.40
CA PRO A 179 0.73 -15.87 -12.84
C PRO A 179 1.47 -17.11 -13.39
N SER A 180 0.79 -17.91 -14.19
CA SER A 180 1.33 -19.14 -14.74
C SER A 180 2.53 -18.91 -15.69
N VAL A 181 2.83 -17.65 -15.97
CA VAL A 181 4.00 -17.21 -16.73
C VAL A 181 4.69 -16.12 -15.92
N GLU A 182 5.81 -16.46 -15.29
CA GLU A 182 6.70 -15.48 -14.68
C GLU A 182 7.26 -14.57 -15.78
N ARG A 183 6.89 -13.30 -15.75
CA ARG A 183 7.61 -12.27 -16.49
C ARG A 183 8.67 -11.70 -15.55
N GLU A 184 9.91 -12.09 -15.77
CA GLU A 184 11.02 -11.40 -15.13
C GLU A 184 11.05 -9.95 -15.62
N SER A 185 10.80 -9.01 -14.73
CA SER A 185 11.02 -7.59 -14.97
C SER A 185 12.21 -7.13 -14.14
N PHE A 186 13.16 -6.48 -14.79
CA PHE A 186 14.30 -5.88 -14.12
C PHE A 186 14.01 -4.41 -13.82
N LEU A 187 14.38 -3.93 -12.65
CA LEU A 187 14.23 -2.53 -12.24
C LEU A 187 14.78 -1.55 -13.30
N LEU A 188 15.83 -1.96 -14.01
CA LEU A 188 16.42 -1.19 -15.13
C LEU A 188 15.44 -0.92 -16.29
N GLN A 189 14.42 -1.73 -16.47
CA GLN A 189 13.41 -1.53 -17.53
C GLN A 189 12.39 -0.46 -17.19
N VAL A 190 12.30 -0.10 -15.90
CA VAL A 190 11.34 0.88 -15.37
C VAL A 190 12.02 2.22 -15.05
N LEU A 191 13.35 2.23 -14.92
CA LEU A 191 14.11 3.42 -14.58
C LEU A 191 14.35 4.28 -15.85
N GLU A 192 14.05 5.56 -15.74
CA GLU A 192 14.45 6.55 -16.74
C GLU A 192 15.99 6.62 -16.84
N PRO A 193 16.56 6.46 -18.06
CA PRO A 193 18.02 6.50 -18.24
C PRO A 193 18.64 7.86 -17.87
N THR A 194 17.84 8.92 -17.88
CA THR A 194 18.29 10.32 -17.69
C THR A 194 17.35 11.07 -16.75
N ALA A 195 17.21 10.58 -15.52
CA ALA A 195 16.43 11.29 -14.51
C ALA A 195 17.10 12.61 -14.09
N ASP A 196 16.32 13.66 -13.79
CA ASP A 196 16.81 14.93 -13.27
C ASP A 196 17.55 14.69 -11.93
N GLN A 197 18.67 15.40 -11.72
CA GLN A 197 19.51 15.27 -10.51
C GLN A 197 18.75 15.46 -9.20
N LYS A 198 17.65 16.22 -9.20
CA LYS A 198 16.81 16.39 -8.01
C LYS A 198 16.19 15.08 -7.47
N TYR A 199 16.09 14.05 -8.31
CA TYR A 199 15.57 12.72 -7.93
C TYR A 199 16.66 11.77 -7.44
N TYR A 200 17.94 12.14 -7.55
CA TYR A 200 19.02 11.33 -7.02
C TYR A 200 19.17 11.54 -5.52
N LEU A 201 19.60 10.49 -4.84
CA LEU A 201 19.96 10.60 -3.42
C LEU A 201 21.08 11.66 -3.26
N SER A 202 20.94 12.53 -2.27
CA SER A 202 22.00 13.46 -1.94
C SER A 202 23.26 12.71 -1.45
N GLN A 203 24.43 13.33 -1.61
CA GLN A 203 25.69 12.78 -1.11
C GLN A 203 25.61 12.37 0.37
N ARG A 204 24.99 13.21 1.21
CA ARG A 204 24.78 12.95 2.63
C ARG A 204 23.88 11.72 2.86
N ALA A 205 22.85 11.53 2.06
CA ALA A 205 21.97 10.37 2.15
C ALA A 205 22.70 9.08 1.78
N CYS A 206 23.51 9.10 0.72
CA CYS A 206 24.33 7.96 0.30
C CYS A 206 25.33 7.56 1.39
N LEU A 207 26.05 8.52 1.95
CA LEU A 207 26.97 8.28 3.08
C LEU A 207 26.25 7.69 4.30
N GLY A 208 25.06 8.20 4.60
CA GLY A 208 24.24 7.68 5.70
C GLY A 208 23.81 6.22 5.49
N ILE A 209 23.54 5.80 4.25
CA ILE A 209 23.21 4.40 3.92
C ILE A 209 24.46 3.52 4.11
N LEU A 210 25.60 3.92 3.56
CA LEU A 210 26.86 3.19 3.67
C LEU A 210 27.27 2.98 5.14
N ARG A 211 27.28 4.04 5.94
CA ARG A 211 27.59 3.98 7.39
C ARG A 211 26.63 3.05 8.14
N ARG A 212 25.33 3.13 7.90
CA ARG A 212 24.36 2.25 8.56
C ARG A 212 24.53 0.78 8.18
N ALA A 213 24.90 0.49 6.93
CA ALA A 213 25.19 -0.87 6.51
C ALA A 213 26.39 -1.44 7.26
N GLU A 214 27.48 -0.67 7.36
CA GLU A 214 28.69 -1.04 8.08
C GLU A 214 28.42 -1.24 9.59
N THR A 215 27.81 -0.24 10.25
CA THR A 215 27.47 -0.32 11.68
C THR A 215 26.62 -1.55 12.02
N ARG A 216 25.80 -2.01 11.07
CA ARG A 216 24.94 -3.19 11.23
C ARG A 216 25.58 -4.49 10.73
N GLY A 217 26.84 -4.44 10.30
CA GLY A 217 27.53 -5.60 9.71
C GLY A 217 26.85 -6.16 8.45
N LYS A 218 26.07 -5.33 7.72
CA LYS A 218 25.38 -5.76 6.49
C LYS A 218 26.26 -5.49 5.28
N VAL A 219 26.57 -6.55 4.54
CA VAL A 219 27.22 -6.46 3.24
C VAL A 219 26.20 -6.04 2.20
N LEU A 220 26.42 -4.88 1.57
CA LEU A 220 25.60 -4.43 0.44
C LEU A 220 26.00 -5.17 -0.85
N PRO A 221 25.07 -5.42 -1.78
CA PRO A 221 25.43 -5.90 -3.11
C PRO A 221 26.47 -4.98 -3.75
N GLU A 222 27.45 -5.52 -4.43
CA GLU A 222 28.61 -4.78 -4.97
C GLU A 222 28.17 -3.61 -5.86
N ILE A 223 27.18 -3.84 -6.73
CA ILE A 223 26.63 -2.81 -7.64
C ILE A 223 26.05 -1.64 -6.83
N LEU A 224 25.27 -1.94 -5.78
CA LEU A 224 24.66 -0.90 -4.93
C LEU A 224 25.73 -0.14 -4.15
N HIS A 225 26.72 -0.84 -3.60
CA HIS A 225 27.83 -0.21 -2.89
C HIS A 225 28.60 0.76 -3.80
N LYS A 226 28.97 0.33 -5.03
CA LYS A 226 29.64 1.17 -6.02
C LYS A 226 28.79 2.38 -6.41
N ALA A 227 27.49 2.19 -6.64
CA ALA A 227 26.58 3.28 -7.00
C ALA A 227 26.48 4.33 -5.88
N LEU A 228 26.29 3.91 -4.64
CA LEU A 228 26.23 4.81 -3.49
C LEU A 228 27.55 5.56 -3.26
N THR A 229 28.70 4.87 -3.40
CA THR A 229 30.04 5.48 -3.26
C THR A 229 30.24 6.55 -4.34
N ARG A 230 29.93 6.24 -5.59
CA ARG A 230 30.01 7.20 -6.71
C ARG A 230 29.10 8.39 -6.50
N GLN A 231 27.85 8.17 -6.08
CA GLN A 231 26.89 9.24 -5.84
C GLN A 231 27.26 10.08 -4.61
N ALA A 232 27.96 9.51 -3.64
CA ALA A 232 28.55 10.23 -2.52
C ALA A 232 29.74 11.13 -2.92
N GLY A 233 30.23 11.04 -4.17
CA GLY A 233 31.37 11.79 -4.65
C GLY A 233 32.71 11.33 -4.08
N LEU A 234 32.78 10.09 -3.61
CA LEU A 234 33.98 9.50 -2.98
C LEU A 234 34.60 8.45 -3.88
N SER A 235 35.94 8.41 -3.89
CA SER A 235 36.69 7.23 -4.32
C SER A 235 36.60 6.13 -3.24
N SER A 236 36.87 4.89 -3.63
CA SER A 236 36.88 3.77 -2.67
C SER A 236 37.87 3.97 -1.50
N GLN A 237 38.98 4.66 -1.72
CA GLN A 237 39.98 4.97 -0.69
C GLN A 237 39.48 6.05 0.28
N GLU A 238 38.87 7.10 -0.26
CA GLU A 238 38.27 8.18 0.56
C GLU A 238 37.10 7.67 1.41
N LEU A 239 36.28 6.76 0.87
CA LEU A 239 35.23 6.13 1.64
C LEU A 239 35.77 5.38 2.85
N GLN A 240 36.85 4.58 2.69
CA GLN A 240 37.49 3.89 3.79
C GLN A 240 38.02 4.86 4.85
N ALA A 241 38.62 5.98 4.45
CA ALA A 241 39.10 7.00 5.36
C ALA A 241 37.95 7.68 6.15
N VAL A 242 36.84 7.98 5.50
CA VAL A 242 35.64 8.58 6.12
C VAL A 242 34.96 7.60 7.09
N MET A 243 35.04 6.31 6.81
CA MET A 243 34.45 5.26 7.65
C MET A 243 35.35 4.92 8.86
N ALA A 244 36.66 5.00 8.71
CA ALA A 244 37.62 4.74 9.79
C ALA A 244 37.83 5.92 10.78
N GLY A 245 37.32 7.10 10.45
CA GLY A 245 37.57 8.35 11.18
C GLY A 245 36.49 8.77 12.18
N ASN A 246 35.67 7.81 12.68
CA ASN A 246 34.71 8.03 13.77
C ASN A 246 34.79 6.91 14.81
#